data_bf594b8668f52c48389e32d2f9eb49b9
#
_entry.id   bf594b8668f52c48389e32d2f9eb49b9
#
_cell.length_a   1.000
_cell.length_b   1.000
_cell.length_c   1.000
_cell.angle_alpha   90.00
_cell.angle_beta   90.00
_cell.angle_gamma   90.00
#
_symmetry.space_group_name_H-M   'P 1'
#
loop_
_entity.id
_entity.type
_entity.pdbx_description
1 polymer ?
#
loop_
_entity_poly.entity_id
_entity_poly.type
_entity_poly.pdbx_seq_one_letter_code
_entity_poly.pdbx_strand_id
1 'polypeptide(L)'
;MNKFMDWMECEEKYIRKVQIDKNKIKSIIKAAEKRQIIIDKIGIDKETVSFVVENYYEIIKELLVALLLSNGIKSSNHQCLISYFYKNYPELESYAHLISEMSFLRNRLNYYGELIDYSFYDKNKDKIIKIILKFKENIKKLLI
;
A
#
# COMPACT_ATOMS: atom_id res chain seq x y z
N MET A 1 12.48 -2.48 -12.10
CA MET A 1 11.58 -1.78 -11.81
C MET A 1 10.32 -2.36 -11.28
N ASN A 2 9.23 -2.55 -11.97
CA ASN A 2 8.02 -3.12 -11.41
C ASN A 2 8.09 -4.63 -11.34
N LYS A 3 9.09 -5.14 -10.64
CA LYS A 3 9.20 -6.56 -10.38
C LYS A 3 8.53 -6.89 -9.07
N PHE A 4 7.70 -7.92 -9.11
CA PHE A 4 7.09 -8.45 -7.90
C PHE A 4 7.95 -9.58 -7.37
N MET A 5 8.07 -9.65 -6.06
CA MET A 5 8.76 -10.75 -5.42
C MET A 5 8.03 -12.06 -5.73
N ASP A 6 8.76 -13.14 -5.96
CA ASP A 6 8.16 -14.43 -6.27
C ASP A 6 7.25 -14.89 -5.16
N TRP A 7 5.99 -15.23 -5.52
CA TRP A 7 5.00 -15.60 -4.51
C TRP A 7 5.38 -16.88 -3.76
N MET A 8 5.97 -17.86 -4.45
CA MET A 8 6.39 -19.10 -3.77
C MET A 8 7.43 -18.80 -2.69
N GLU A 9 8.36 -17.90 -2.96
CA GLU A 9 9.33 -17.47 -1.97
C GLU A 9 8.66 -16.74 -0.81
N CYS A 10 7.71 -15.85 -1.11
CA CYS A 10 6.96 -15.14 -0.09
C CYS A 10 6.22 -16.11 0.82
N GLU A 11 5.50 -17.05 0.22
CA GLU A 11 4.69 -18.03 0.95
C GLU A 11 5.56 -18.90 1.85
N GLU A 12 6.71 -19.31 1.36
CA GLU A 12 7.61 -20.20 2.10
C GLU A 12 8.33 -19.49 3.24
N LYS A 13 8.81 -18.26 3.01
CA LYS A 13 9.72 -17.59 3.95
C LYS A 13 9.08 -16.50 4.80
N TYR A 14 8.03 -15.85 4.33
CA TYR A 14 7.56 -14.61 4.94
C TYR A 14 6.09 -14.60 5.32
N ILE A 15 5.30 -15.50 4.79
CA ILE A 15 3.85 -15.54 5.03
C ILE A 15 3.55 -16.60 6.07
N ARG A 16 2.70 -16.26 7.04
CA ARG A 16 2.20 -17.23 8.01
C ARG A 16 0.73 -17.02 8.27
N LYS A 17 0.05 -18.08 8.67
CA LYS A 17 -1.36 -18.04 9.05
C LYS A 17 -1.49 -17.43 10.43
N VAL A 18 -2.50 -16.59 10.60
CA VAL A 18 -2.84 -15.97 11.89
C VAL A 18 -4.33 -15.99 12.09
N GLN A 19 -4.77 -15.86 13.34
CA GLN A 19 -6.17 -15.70 13.65
C GLN A 19 -6.64 -14.30 13.21
N ILE A 20 -7.85 -14.23 12.68
CA ILE A 20 -8.44 -12.95 12.27
C ILE A 20 -8.88 -12.20 13.53
N ASP A 21 -8.28 -11.03 13.73
CA ASP A 21 -8.60 -10.14 14.84
C ASP A 21 -9.26 -8.89 14.26
N LYS A 22 -10.59 -8.84 14.28
CA LYS A 22 -11.36 -7.74 13.69
C LYS A 22 -11.06 -6.40 14.34
N ASN A 23 -10.82 -6.37 15.64
CA ASN A 23 -10.53 -5.13 16.33
C ASN A 23 -9.17 -4.56 15.90
N LYS A 24 -8.17 -5.42 15.77
CA LYS A 24 -6.86 -5.00 15.27
C LYS A 24 -6.94 -4.45 13.86
N ILE A 25 -7.69 -5.13 12.98
CA ILE A 25 -7.87 -4.70 11.59
C ILE A 25 -8.55 -3.32 11.55
N LYS A 26 -9.61 -3.14 12.33
CA LYS A 26 -10.30 -1.85 12.40
C LYS A 26 -9.38 -0.74 12.90
N SER A 27 -8.52 -1.03 13.85
CA SER A 27 -7.54 -0.06 14.37
C SER A 27 -6.54 0.36 13.29
N ILE A 28 -6.08 -0.58 12.48
CA ILE A 28 -5.16 -0.28 11.38
C ILE A 28 -5.84 0.62 10.35
N ILE A 29 -7.09 0.30 9.98
CA ILE A 29 -7.85 1.13 9.03
C ILE A 29 -8.03 2.53 9.57
N LYS A 30 -8.37 2.65 10.86
CA LYS A 30 -8.57 3.95 11.51
C LYS A 30 -7.30 4.80 11.48
N ALA A 31 -6.15 4.18 11.75
CA ALA A 31 -4.86 4.87 11.68
C ALA A 31 -4.57 5.35 10.24
N ALA A 32 -4.84 4.51 9.25
CA ALA A 32 -4.66 4.87 7.85
C ALA A 32 -5.56 6.04 7.46
N GLU A 33 -6.81 6.04 7.92
CA GLU A 33 -7.75 7.13 7.65
C GLU A 33 -7.30 8.44 8.28
N LYS A 34 -6.80 8.40 9.52
CA LYS A 34 -6.27 9.60 10.18
C LYS A 34 -5.04 10.14 9.45
N ARG A 35 -4.17 9.26 9.00
CA ARG A 35 -3.00 9.65 8.22
C ARG A 35 -3.43 10.35 6.93
N GLN A 36 -4.45 9.82 6.26
CA GLN A 36 -4.96 10.42 5.03
C GLN A 36 -5.53 11.82 5.27
N ILE A 37 -6.30 12.00 6.34
CA ILE A 37 -6.85 13.30 6.68
C ILE A 37 -5.73 14.35 6.85
N ILE A 38 -4.65 13.96 7.51
CA ILE A 38 -3.50 14.86 7.73
C ILE A 38 -2.82 15.19 6.40
N ILE A 39 -2.58 14.18 5.57
CA ILE A 39 -1.90 14.37 4.29
C ILE A 39 -2.74 15.22 3.34
N ASP A 40 -4.05 15.03 3.35
CA ASP A 40 -4.95 15.80 2.47
C ASP A 40 -4.96 17.29 2.81
N LYS A 41 -4.49 17.68 3.99
CA LYS A 41 -4.38 19.09 4.40
C LYS A 41 -3.08 19.76 3.96
N ILE A 42 -2.10 18.99 3.50
CA ILE A 42 -0.82 19.52 3.09
C ILE A 42 -0.95 20.07 1.68
N GLY A 43 -0.53 21.33 1.48
CA GLY A 43 -0.44 21.90 0.14
C GLY A 43 0.61 21.16 -0.68
N ILE A 44 0.23 20.70 -1.86
CA ILE A 44 1.09 19.86 -2.69
C ILE A 44 1.77 20.72 -3.76
N ASP A 45 3.10 20.80 -3.70
CA ASP A 45 3.92 21.50 -4.66
C ASP A 45 5.22 20.72 -4.86
N LYS A 46 6.17 21.29 -5.59
CA LYS A 46 7.45 20.62 -5.89
C LYS A 46 8.26 20.31 -4.63
N GLU A 47 8.08 21.06 -3.56
CA GLU A 47 8.83 20.86 -2.32
C GLU A 47 8.21 19.81 -1.41
N THR A 48 6.89 19.67 -1.42
CA THR A 48 6.19 18.77 -0.51
C THR A 48 5.85 17.43 -1.15
N VAL A 49 5.80 17.35 -2.47
CA VAL A 49 5.25 16.19 -3.20
C VAL A 49 5.95 14.87 -2.85
N SER A 50 7.27 14.89 -2.65
CA SER A 50 8.00 13.66 -2.29
C SER A 50 7.45 13.03 -1.02
N PHE A 51 7.20 13.85 -0.02
CA PHE A 51 6.73 13.37 1.29
C PHE A 51 5.24 13.04 1.27
N VAL A 52 4.48 13.71 0.43
CA VAL A 52 3.07 13.37 0.22
C VAL A 52 2.95 11.98 -0.41
N VAL A 53 3.72 11.72 -1.47
CA VAL A 53 3.72 10.40 -2.12
C VAL A 53 4.20 9.31 -1.16
N GLU A 54 5.24 9.58 -0.38
CA GLU A 54 5.73 8.65 0.63
C GLU A 54 4.63 8.30 1.62
N ASN A 55 3.88 9.28 2.08
CA ASN A 55 2.81 9.04 3.04
C ASN A 55 1.61 8.33 2.43
N TYR A 56 1.26 8.60 1.18
CA TYR A 56 0.25 7.81 0.48
C TYR A 56 0.68 6.35 0.35
N TYR A 57 1.96 6.11 0.07
CA TYR A 57 2.46 4.74 0.05
C TYR A 57 2.30 4.06 1.42
N GLU A 58 2.60 4.77 2.52
CA GLU A 58 2.43 4.22 3.87
C GLU A 58 0.97 3.87 4.15
N ILE A 59 0.03 4.72 3.72
CA ILE A 59 -1.40 4.44 3.85
C ILE A 59 -1.76 3.15 3.10
N ILE A 60 -1.31 3.04 1.86
CA ILE A 60 -1.59 1.86 1.03
C ILE A 60 -0.98 0.60 1.66
N LYS A 61 0.25 0.70 2.16
CA LYS A 61 0.92 -0.42 2.81
C LYS A 61 0.15 -0.87 4.06
N GLU A 62 -0.30 0.05 4.88
CA GLU A 62 -1.10 -0.27 6.06
C GLU A 62 -2.40 -0.98 5.67
N LEU A 63 -3.06 -0.51 4.61
CA LEU A 63 -4.27 -1.16 4.13
C LEU A 63 -3.99 -2.53 3.54
N LEU A 64 -2.84 -2.74 2.91
CA LEU A 64 -2.43 -4.08 2.46
C LEU A 64 -2.21 -5.02 3.63
N VAL A 65 -1.59 -4.54 4.70
CA VAL A 65 -1.45 -5.33 5.94
C VAL A 65 -2.84 -5.74 6.44
N ALA A 66 -3.77 -4.80 6.51
CA ALA A 66 -5.14 -5.09 6.95
C ALA A 66 -5.85 -6.08 6.02
N LEU A 67 -5.62 -5.97 4.72
CA LEU A 67 -6.21 -6.89 3.74
C LEU A 67 -5.72 -8.32 3.96
N LEU A 68 -4.41 -8.52 4.15
CA LEU A 68 -3.86 -9.83 4.43
C LEU A 68 -4.41 -10.38 5.76
N LEU A 69 -4.42 -9.56 6.81
CA LEU A 69 -4.96 -9.97 8.10
C LEU A 69 -6.43 -10.36 8.00
N SER A 70 -7.19 -9.70 7.14
CA SER A 70 -8.60 -10.05 6.90
C SER A 70 -8.76 -11.40 6.22
N ASN A 71 -7.72 -11.89 5.57
CA ASN A 71 -7.66 -13.22 4.96
C ASN A 71 -6.94 -14.23 5.86
N GLY A 72 -6.64 -13.85 7.11
CA GLY A 72 -6.01 -14.77 8.07
C GLY A 72 -4.54 -15.02 7.82
N ILE A 73 -3.84 -14.09 7.18
CA ILE A 73 -2.41 -14.23 6.94
C ILE A 73 -1.65 -12.95 7.32
N LYS A 74 -0.37 -13.12 7.61
CA LYS A 74 0.52 -12.02 7.96
C LYS A 74 1.83 -12.19 7.21
N SER A 75 2.40 -11.08 6.76
CA SER A 75 3.71 -11.08 6.10
C SER A 75 4.74 -10.35 6.94
N SER A 76 5.95 -10.90 7.00
CA SER A 76 7.09 -10.23 7.62
C SER A 76 7.93 -9.45 6.59
N ASN A 77 7.50 -9.41 5.34
CA ASN A 77 8.20 -8.71 4.27
C ASN A 77 7.20 -7.85 3.49
N HIS A 78 7.47 -6.54 3.38
CA HIS A 78 6.55 -5.60 2.73
C HIS A 78 6.39 -5.85 1.23
N GLN A 79 7.41 -6.34 0.55
CA GLN A 79 7.29 -6.66 -0.87
C GLN A 79 6.33 -7.82 -1.11
N CYS A 80 6.21 -8.71 -0.14
CA CYS A 80 5.26 -9.82 -0.22
C CYS A 80 3.81 -9.36 -0.09
N LEU A 81 3.55 -8.22 0.55
CA LEU A 81 2.21 -7.62 0.55
C LEU A 81 1.77 -7.28 -0.87
N ILE A 82 2.69 -6.69 -1.63
CA ILE A 82 2.41 -6.29 -3.01
C ILE A 82 2.25 -7.53 -3.90
N SER A 83 3.10 -8.55 -3.71
CA SER A 83 3.03 -9.80 -4.46
C SER A 83 1.71 -10.53 -4.20
N TYR A 84 1.25 -10.53 -2.95
CA TYR A 84 -0.05 -11.10 -2.59
C TYR A 84 -1.17 -10.41 -3.37
N PHE A 85 -1.17 -9.10 -3.39
CA PHE A 85 -2.19 -8.33 -4.08
C PHE A 85 -2.14 -8.59 -5.58
N TYR A 86 -0.96 -8.59 -6.17
CA TYR A 86 -0.76 -8.85 -7.59
C TYR A 86 -1.31 -10.23 -7.98
N LYS A 87 -1.02 -11.24 -7.17
CA LYS A 87 -1.45 -12.62 -7.44
C LYS A 87 -2.95 -12.80 -7.29
N ASN A 88 -3.54 -12.24 -6.24
CA ASN A 88 -4.91 -12.57 -5.86
C ASN A 88 -5.96 -11.62 -6.43
N TYR A 89 -5.55 -10.51 -7.02
CA TYR A 89 -6.45 -9.52 -7.60
C TYR A 89 -6.01 -9.18 -9.03
N PRO A 90 -6.01 -10.17 -9.95
CA PRO A 90 -5.49 -9.95 -11.31
C PRO A 90 -6.25 -8.86 -12.08
N GLU A 91 -7.52 -8.64 -11.78
CA GLU A 91 -8.31 -7.57 -12.39
C GLU A 91 -7.84 -6.17 -11.97
N LEU A 92 -7.04 -6.07 -10.93
CA LEU A 92 -6.48 -4.81 -10.42
C LEU A 92 -4.97 -4.73 -10.65
N GLU A 93 -4.47 -5.39 -11.69
CA GLU A 93 -3.05 -5.45 -12.00
C GLU A 93 -2.41 -4.07 -12.10
N SER A 94 -3.11 -3.11 -12.72
CA SER A 94 -2.57 -1.75 -12.85
C SER A 94 -2.33 -1.07 -11.51
N TYR A 95 -3.14 -1.41 -10.51
CA TYR A 95 -2.95 -0.92 -9.14
C TYR A 95 -1.69 -1.52 -8.52
N ALA A 96 -1.49 -2.82 -8.72
CA ALA A 96 -0.29 -3.49 -8.20
C ALA A 96 0.98 -2.88 -8.78
N HIS A 97 0.99 -2.59 -10.07
CA HIS A 97 2.13 -1.95 -10.72
C HIS A 97 2.40 -0.55 -10.16
N LEU A 98 1.36 0.24 -9.94
CA LEU A 98 1.55 1.57 -9.36
C LEU A 98 2.09 1.48 -7.92
N ILE A 99 1.55 0.58 -7.12
CA ILE A 99 2.04 0.38 -5.75
C ILE A 99 3.52 -0.02 -5.75
N SER A 100 3.90 -0.92 -6.65
CA SER A 100 5.29 -1.34 -6.79
C SER A 100 6.20 -0.16 -7.18
N GLU A 101 5.74 0.68 -8.08
CA GLU A 101 6.47 1.89 -8.46
C GLU A 101 6.61 2.86 -7.30
N MET A 102 5.53 3.07 -6.55
CA MET A 102 5.57 3.93 -5.36
C MET A 102 6.56 3.40 -4.31
N SER A 103 6.59 2.09 -4.12
CA SER A 103 7.55 1.45 -3.22
C SER A 103 8.98 1.71 -3.66
N PHE A 104 9.24 1.58 -4.95
CA PHE A 104 10.56 1.84 -5.52
C PHE A 104 10.97 3.31 -5.29
N LEU A 105 10.09 4.25 -5.60
CA LEU A 105 10.37 5.67 -5.43
C LEU A 105 10.59 6.05 -3.97
N ARG A 106 9.78 5.47 -3.08
CA ARG A 106 9.92 5.70 -1.64
C ARG A 106 11.28 5.20 -1.13
N ASN A 107 11.73 4.05 -1.61
CA ASN A 107 13.02 3.51 -1.23
C ASN A 107 14.17 4.39 -1.74
N ARG A 108 14.05 4.91 -2.97
CA ARG A 108 15.05 5.83 -3.52
C ARG A 108 15.10 7.13 -2.72
N LEU A 109 13.95 7.62 -2.30
CA LEU A 109 13.88 8.82 -1.45
C LEU A 109 14.59 8.59 -0.11
N ASN A 110 14.29 7.47 0.55
CA ASN A 110 14.78 7.20 1.89
C ASN A 110 16.25 6.78 1.93
N TYR A 111 16.73 6.02 0.94
CA TYR A 111 18.09 5.53 0.96
C TYR A 111 19.08 6.42 0.23
N TYR A 112 18.63 7.20 -0.74
CA TYR A 112 19.51 8.00 -1.59
C TYR A 112 19.14 9.48 -1.63
N GLY A 113 18.08 9.88 -0.95
CA GLY A 113 17.63 11.28 -0.97
C GLY A 113 17.12 11.74 -2.33
N GLU A 114 16.71 10.81 -3.20
CA GLU A 114 16.18 11.16 -4.50
C GLU A 114 14.74 11.62 -4.37
N LEU A 115 14.48 12.88 -4.72
CA LEU A 115 13.15 13.46 -4.65
C LEU A 115 12.25 12.90 -5.74
N ILE A 116 10.94 12.86 -5.45
CA ILE A 116 9.93 12.37 -6.40
C ILE A 116 9.42 13.54 -7.23
N ASP A 117 9.34 13.36 -8.55
CA ASP A 117 8.85 14.41 -9.44
C ASP A 117 7.36 14.68 -9.20
N TYR A 118 7.00 15.97 -9.24
CA TYR A 118 5.60 16.37 -9.17
C TYR A 118 4.78 15.70 -10.29
N SER A 119 5.37 15.53 -11.48
CA SER A 119 4.68 14.90 -12.61
C SER A 119 4.20 13.48 -12.30
N PHE A 120 4.96 12.72 -11.50
CA PHE A 120 4.52 11.41 -11.08
C PHE A 120 3.22 11.48 -10.28
N TYR A 121 3.18 12.38 -9.30
CA TYR A 121 1.99 12.56 -8.47
C TYR A 121 0.81 13.06 -9.30
N ASP A 122 1.02 14.07 -10.12
CA ASP A 122 -0.04 14.66 -10.93
C ASP A 122 -0.69 13.64 -11.86
N LYS A 123 0.13 12.78 -12.45
CA LYS A 123 -0.33 11.71 -13.34
C LYS A 123 -1.12 10.63 -12.60
N ASN A 124 -0.74 10.32 -11.35
CA ASN A 124 -1.24 9.14 -10.65
C ASN A 124 -2.16 9.43 -9.46
N LYS A 125 -2.39 10.71 -9.13
CA LYS A 125 -3.15 11.09 -7.92
C LYS A 125 -4.54 10.47 -7.84
N ASP A 126 -5.27 10.46 -8.93
CA ASP A 126 -6.62 9.89 -8.94
C ASP A 126 -6.60 8.37 -8.72
N LYS A 127 -5.64 7.69 -9.34
CA LYS A 127 -5.48 6.25 -9.17
C LYS A 127 -5.07 5.90 -7.75
N ILE A 128 -4.20 6.70 -7.13
CA ILE A 128 -3.79 6.50 -5.73
C ILE A 128 -5.01 6.52 -4.81
N ILE A 129 -5.90 7.50 -4.98
CA ILE A 129 -7.12 7.59 -4.18
C ILE A 129 -8.04 6.41 -4.44
N LYS A 130 -8.18 5.99 -5.69
CA LYS A 130 -8.99 4.82 -6.04
C LYS A 130 -8.47 3.53 -5.41
N ILE A 131 -7.15 3.37 -5.33
CA ILE A 131 -6.53 2.22 -4.67
C ILE A 131 -6.95 2.18 -3.20
N ILE A 132 -6.83 3.31 -2.51
CA ILE A 132 -7.17 3.41 -1.09
C ILE A 132 -8.63 3.04 -0.87
N LEU A 133 -9.54 3.59 -1.67
CA LEU A 133 -10.96 3.29 -1.57
C LEU A 133 -11.25 1.82 -1.84
N LYS A 134 -10.59 1.24 -2.84
CA LYS A 134 -10.80 -0.16 -3.21
C LYS A 134 -10.33 -1.11 -2.11
N PHE A 135 -9.20 -0.82 -1.49
CA PHE A 135 -8.71 -1.65 -0.39
C PHE A 135 -9.66 -1.61 0.80
N LYS A 136 -10.15 -0.43 1.17
CA LYS A 136 -11.13 -0.29 2.25
C LYS A 136 -12.39 -1.09 1.95
N GLU A 137 -12.88 -1.01 0.72
CA GLU A 137 -14.07 -1.74 0.29
C GLU A 137 -13.87 -3.25 0.39
N ASN A 138 -12.74 -3.76 -0.11
CA ASN A 138 -12.43 -5.18 -0.06
C ASN A 138 -12.30 -5.70 1.37
N ILE A 139 -11.64 -4.95 2.23
CA ILE A 139 -11.48 -5.33 3.64
C ILE A 139 -12.84 -5.37 4.32
N LYS A 140 -13.67 -4.36 4.08
CA LYS A 140 -15.01 -4.28 4.68
C LYS A 140 -15.85 -5.51 4.31
N LYS A 141 -15.78 -5.95 3.05
CA LYS A 141 -16.49 -7.15 2.60
C LYS A 141 -16.02 -8.41 3.32
N LEU A 142 -14.72 -8.51 3.58
CA LEU A 142 -14.16 -9.69 4.25
C LEU A 142 -14.52 -9.75 5.73
N LEU A 143 -14.82 -8.61 6.35
CA LEU A 143 -15.13 -8.54 7.78
C LEU A 143 -16.61 -8.73 8.10
N ILE A 144 -17.47 -8.84 7.11
CA ILE A 144 -18.90 -9.04 7.32
C ILE A 144 -19.21 -10.45 7.80
#